data_c9292d56b8acdbf840406c6c040ea8af
#
_entry.id   c9292d56b8acdbf840406c6c040ea8af
#
_cell.length_a   1.000
_cell.length_b   1.000
_cell.length_c   1.000
_cell.angle_alpha   90.00
_cell.angle_beta   90.00
_cell.angle_gamma   90.00
#
_symmetry.space_group_name_H-M   'P 1'
#
loop_
_entity.id
_entity.type
_entity.pdbx_description
1 polymer ?
#
loop_
_entity_poly.entity_id
_entity_poly.type
_entity_poly.pdbx_seq_one_letter_code
_entity_poly.pdbx_strand_id
1 'polypeptide(L)'
;ISLARFVYMGIHLNNFEDRVLCELTPPLTEEGRSEFWEALGRRVTGLPYQEADLLSQTHKEFIQSLFPEDDIYLALLDSKARLVLGRVGEATKPAQHLLENIGFTYLDEVDPFDGGPHFGCKTKDILPIKKGKFARVTEFKDPKFQERKFVGTAGNKFRAMVVACDQRQDEIAIPQKMRDLLEIDTDQEVFI
;
A
#
# COMPACT_ATOMS: atom_id res chain seq x y z
N ILE A 1 -10.51 2.14 0.10
CA ILE A 1 -9.70 2.40 -1.12
C ILE A 1 -8.37 1.65 -1.06
N SER A 2 -7.65 1.65 0.08
CA SER A 2 -6.32 1.03 0.18
C SER A 2 -6.27 -0.45 -0.25
N LEU A 3 -7.28 -1.25 0.08
CA LEU A 3 -7.33 -2.68 -0.29
C LEU A 3 -7.64 -2.92 -1.76
N ALA A 4 -8.27 -1.97 -2.47
CA ALA A 4 -8.63 -2.12 -3.88
C ALA A 4 -7.39 -2.37 -4.77
N ARG A 5 -6.24 -1.76 -4.43
CA ARG A 5 -4.98 -1.96 -5.14
C ARG A 5 -4.53 -3.42 -5.12
N PHE A 6 -4.70 -4.12 -4.00
CA PHE A 6 -4.31 -5.52 -3.88
C PHE A 6 -5.27 -6.46 -4.59
N VAL A 7 -6.55 -6.10 -4.70
CA VAL A 7 -7.50 -6.81 -5.56
C VAL A 7 -7.10 -6.65 -7.03
N TYR A 8 -6.76 -5.43 -7.46
CA TYR A 8 -6.25 -5.19 -8.82
C TYR A 8 -4.96 -5.99 -9.09
N MET A 9 -4.03 -6.00 -8.14
CA MET A 9 -2.81 -6.78 -8.25
C MET A 9 -3.09 -8.28 -8.33
N GLY A 10 -4.07 -8.80 -7.59
CA GLY A 10 -4.47 -10.21 -7.64
C GLY A 10 -5.04 -10.60 -9.01
N ILE A 11 -5.81 -9.71 -9.64
CA ILE A 11 -6.34 -9.92 -11.00
C ILE A 11 -5.20 -9.93 -12.04
N HIS A 12 -4.19 -9.09 -11.86
CA HIS A 12 -3.11 -8.85 -12.83
C HIS A 12 -1.73 -9.28 -12.28
N LEU A 13 -1.67 -10.36 -11.53
CA LEU A 13 -0.49 -10.75 -10.74
C LEU A 13 0.80 -10.80 -11.58
N ASN A 14 0.73 -11.24 -12.82
CA ASN A 14 1.89 -11.36 -13.71
C ASN A 14 2.47 -10.00 -14.18
N ASN A 15 1.78 -8.89 -13.91
CA ASN A 15 2.24 -7.54 -14.26
C ASN A 15 2.99 -6.86 -13.11
N PHE A 16 3.18 -7.54 -11.99
CA PHE A 16 3.80 -6.98 -10.80
C PHE A 16 5.04 -7.75 -10.39
N GLU A 17 5.98 -7.04 -9.78
CA GLU A 17 7.19 -7.62 -9.21
C GLU A 17 6.87 -8.57 -8.04
N ASP A 18 7.83 -9.44 -7.73
CA ASP A 18 7.68 -10.45 -6.68
C ASP A 18 7.52 -9.89 -5.26
N ARG A 19 7.85 -8.62 -5.07
CA ARG A 19 7.79 -7.93 -3.77
C ARG A 19 7.11 -6.58 -3.91
N VAL A 20 6.31 -6.24 -2.91
CA VAL A 20 5.72 -4.91 -2.73
C VAL A 20 6.38 -4.25 -1.54
N LEU A 21 6.85 -3.03 -1.75
CA LEU A 21 7.38 -2.13 -0.74
C LEU A 21 6.34 -1.06 -0.40
N CYS A 22 6.29 -0.68 0.86
CA CYS A 22 5.50 0.45 1.34
C CYS A 22 6.35 1.27 2.31
N GLU A 23 6.54 2.52 2.00
CA GLU A 23 7.21 3.52 2.84
C GLU A 23 6.17 4.17 3.75
N LEU A 24 6.46 4.27 5.04
CA LEU A 24 5.63 4.94 6.01
C LEU A 24 6.34 6.17 6.55
N THR A 25 5.64 7.30 6.59
CA THR A 25 6.19 8.55 7.11
C THR A 25 6.62 8.41 8.57
N PRO A 26 7.81 8.87 8.95
CA PRO A 26 8.29 8.85 10.33
C PRO A 26 7.56 9.87 11.20
N PRO A 27 7.80 9.91 12.53
CA PRO A 27 7.36 11.00 13.37
C PRO A 27 7.93 12.34 12.87
N LEU A 28 7.03 13.28 12.60
CA LEU A 28 7.40 14.65 12.25
C LEU A 28 7.26 15.56 13.46
N THR A 29 7.98 16.68 13.46
CA THR A 29 7.82 17.75 14.46
C THR A 29 6.43 18.41 14.32
N GLU A 30 6.02 19.25 15.29
CA GLU A 30 4.78 20.02 15.22
C GLU A 30 4.72 20.93 13.98
N GLU A 31 5.87 21.39 13.48
CA GLU A 31 5.98 22.17 12.25
C GLU A 31 6.06 21.31 10.97
N GLY A 32 5.87 19.99 11.08
CA GLY A 32 5.88 19.06 9.95
C GLY A 32 7.27 18.83 9.33
N ARG A 33 8.35 18.87 10.14
CA ARG A 33 9.71 18.62 9.68
C ARG A 33 10.19 17.24 10.12
N SER A 34 11.01 16.58 9.30
CA SER A 34 11.72 15.36 9.67
C SER A 34 12.99 15.71 10.44
N GLU A 35 13.14 15.21 11.68
CA GLU A 35 14.37 15.34 12.46
C GLU A 35 15.56 14.64 11.76
N PHE A 36 15.29 13.56 11.04
CA PHE A 36 16.32 12.86 10.26
C PHE A 36 16.79 13.72 9.08
N TRP A 37 15.86 14.32 8.33
CA TRP A 37 16.22 15.23 7.25
C TRP A 37 17.06 16.42 7.76
N GLU A 38 16.65 17.04 8.86
CA GLU A 38 17.39 18.18 9.46
C GLU A 38 18.82 17.79 9.88
N ALA A 39 19.00 16.54 10.34
CA ALA A 39 20.32 16.05 10.78
C ALA A 39 21.22 15.60 9.62
N LEU A 40 20.67 15.16 8.49
CA LEU A 40 21.43 14.62 7.36
C LEU A 40 21.11 15.37 6.06
N GLY A 41 19.92 15.22 5.51
CA GLY A 41 19.56 15.70 4.19
C GLY A 41 19.76 17.19 4.02
N ARG A 42 19.35 17.99 5.01
CA ARG A 42 19.54 19.43 4.99
C ARG A 42 21.02 19.85 5.00
N ARG A 43 21.88 19.10 5.67
CA ARG A 43 23.32 19.39 5.72
C ARG A 43 24.02 19.15 4.38
N VAL A 44 23.52 18.17 3.64
CA VAL A 44 24.07 17.81 2.31
C VAL A 44 23.49 18.72 1.22
N THR A 45 22.17 19.04 1.28
CA THR A 45 21.47 19.75 0.23
C THR A 45 21.32 21.26 0.47
N GLY A 46 21.32 21.69 1.74
CA GLY A 46 20.98 23.05 2.16
C GLY A 46 19.46 23.34 2.16
N LEU A 47 18.60 22.39 1.75
CA LEU A 47 17.17 22.59 1.58
C LEU A 47 16.39 22.25 2.87
N PRO A 48 15.38 23.06 3.25
CA PRO A 48 14.38 22.67 4.24
C PRO A 48 13.61 21.41 3.80
N TYR A 49 13.11 20.63 4.77
CA TYR A 49 12.40 19.38 4.50
C TYR A 49 11.25 19.53 3.49
N GLN A 50 10.37 20.52 3.68
CA GLN A 50 9.22 20.73 2.83
C GLN A 50 9.57 21.07 1.37
N GLU A 51 10.65 21.85 1.17
CA GLU A 51 11.13 22.19 -0.18
C GLU A 51 11.75 20.97 -0.85
N ALA A 52 12.51 20.18 -0.10
CA ALA A 52 13.11 18.95 -0.59
C ALA A 52 12.04 17.88 -0.92
N ASP A 53 11.01 17.74 -0.09
CA ASP A 53 9.89 16.82 -0.34
C ASP A 53 9.15 17.19 -1.63
N LEU A 54 8.84 18.48 -1.81
CA LEU A 54 8.21 18.96 -3.06
C LEU A 54 9.11 18.72 -4.28
N LEU A 55 10.43 18.94 -4.15
CA LEU A 55 11.39 18.71 -5.22
C LEU A 55 11.50 17.22 -5.57
N SER A 56 11.48 16.32 -4.58
CA SER A 56 11.57 14.87 -4.78
C SER A 56 10.39 14.31 -5.59
N GLN A 57 9.21 14.95 -5.51
CA GLN A 57 8.04 14.55 -6.28
C GLN A 57 8.20 14.80 -7.79
N THR A 58 9.01 15.77 -8.17
CA THR A 58 9.23 16.16 -9.57
C THR A 58 10.59 15.73 -10.13
N HIS A 59 11.61 15.63 -9.27
CA HIS A 59 13.00 15.32 -9.63
C HIS A 59 13.55 14.22 -8.72
N LYS A 60 13.18 12.97 -9.00
CA LYS A 60 13.60 11.82 -8.17
C LYS A 60 15.12 11.61 -8.11
N GLU A 61 15.84 12.02 -9.14
CA GLU A 61 17.30 11.87 -9.24
C GLU A 61 18.07 12.82 -8.30
N PHE A 62 17.42 13.84 -7.78
CA PHE A 62 18.06 14.86 -6.94
C PHE A 62 18.66 14.27 -5.65
N ILE A 63 17.95 13.31 -5.02
CA ILE A 63 18.43 12.64 -3.81
C ILE A 63 19.66 11.81 -4.14
N GLN A 64 19.60 10.99 -5.20
CA GLN A 64 20.69 10.13 -5.63
C GLN A 64 21.97 10.91 -5.97
N SER A 65 21.82 12.12 -6.53
CA SER A 65 22.98 12.95 -6.92
C SER A 65 23.65 13.70 -5.76
N LEU A 66 22.95 13.91 -4.65
CA LEU A 66 23.42 14.73 -3.56
C LEU A 66 23.79 13.95 -2.29
N PHE A 67 23.19 12.77 -2.11
CA PHE A 67 23.48 11.93 -0.95
C PHE A 67 24.79 11.17 -1.15
N PRO A 68 25.59 10.98 -0.07
CA PRO A 68 26.78 10.15 -0.11
C PRO A 68 26.48 8.72 -0.53
N GLU A 69 27.33 8.15 -1.40
CA GLU A 69 27.24 6.73 -1.78
C GLU A 69 27.85 5.80 -0.71
N ASP A 70 28.66 6.35 0.20
CA ASP A 70 29.33 5.62 1.28
C ASP A 70 28.44 5.47 2.52
N ASP A 71 28.81 4.54 3.40
CA ASP A 71 28.16 4.30 4.68
C ASP A 71 28.18 5.54 5.58
N ILE A 72 27.03 5.83 6.19
CA ILE A 72 26.85 6.92 7.13
C ILE A 72 26.77 6.36 8.56
N TYR A 73 27.73 6.75 9.41
CA TYR A 73 27.73 6.36 10.81
C TYR A 73 26.61 7.07 11.57
N LEU A 74 25.54 6.34 11.90
CA LEU A 74 24.38 6.88 12.62
C LEU A 74 24.75 7.50 13.98
N ALA A 75 25.86 7.05 14.59
CA ALA A 75 26.36 7.61 15.83
C ALA A 75 26.72 9.11 15.73
N LEU A 76 26.99 9.61 14.51
CA LEU A 76 27.29 11.01 14.24
C LEU A 76 26.07 11.91 14.12
N LEU A 77 24.88 11.31 13.98
CA LEU A 77 23.62 12.05 13.92
C LEU A 77 23.17 12.47 15.32
N ASP A 78 22.42 13.56 15.37
CA ASP A 78 21.79 14.04 16.59
C ASP A 78 20.89 12.95 17.22
N SER A 79 20.80 12.93 18.54
CA SER A 79 20.00 11.92 19.26
C SER A 79 18.53 11.91 18.83
N LYS A 80 17.95 13.08 18.52
CA LYS A 80 16.56 13.19 18.04
C LYS A 80 16.36 12.48 16.69
N ALA A 81 17.28 12.67 15.75
CA ALA A 81 17.25 11.98 14.46
C ALA A 81 17.34 10.46 14.60
N ARG A 82 18.22 9.98 15.49
CA ARG A 82 18.34 8.53 15.77
C ARG A 82 17.08 7.94 16.42
N LEU A 83 16.37 8.71 17.24
CA LEU A 83 15.15 8.24 17.91
C LEU A 83 13.97 8.07 16.96
N VAL A 84 13.91 8.81 15.85
CA VAL A 84 12.81 8.72 14.87
C VAL A 84 13.11 7.77 13.73
N LEU A 85 14.36 7.37 13.55
CA LEU A 85 14.80 6.50 12.46
C LEU A 85 14.09 5.13 12.55
N GLY A 86 13.45 4.72 11.46
CA GLY A 86 12.68 3.49 11.38
C GLY A 86 11.40 3.46 12.24
N ARG A 87 10.97 4.60 12.77
CA ARG A 87 9.73 4.73 13.53
C ARG A 87 8.59 5.19 12.64
N VAL A 88 7.41 4.64 12.89
CA VAL A 88 6.16 5.05 12.21
C VAL A 88 5.58 6.26 12.92
N GLY A 89 5.27 7.32 12.17
CA GLY A 89 4.59 8.51 12.68
C GLY A 89 3.15 8.22 13.10
N GLU A 90 2.64 8.97 14.07
CA GLU A 90 1.29 8.77 14.61
C GLU A 90 0.20 8.80 13.52
N ALA A 91 0.34 9.71 12.56
CA ALA A 91 -0.63 9.84 11.46
C ALA A 91 -0.65 8.61 10.51
N THR A 92 0.43 7.85 10.44
CA THR A 92 0.56 6.68 9.56
C THR A 92 0.41 5.33 10.28
N LYS A 93 0.28 5.31 11.62
CA LYS A 93 -0.01 4.08 12.39
C LYS A 93 -1.24 3.29 11.89
N PRO A 94 -2.38 3.93 11.52
CA PRO A 94 -3.50 3.17 10.96
C PRO A 94 -3.14 2.44 9.66
N ALA A 95 -2.27 3.03 8.83
CA ALA A 95 -1.77 2.39 7.61
C ALA A 95 -0.83 1.23 7.95
N GLN A 96 0.06 1.38 8.94
CA GLN A 96 0.89 0.30 9.45
C GLN A 96 0.04 -0.91 9.86
N HIS A 97 -0.94 -0.71 10.74
CA HIS A 97 -1.81 -1.81 11.18
C HIS A 97 -2.56 -2.49 10.03
N LEU A 98 -3.00 -1.72 9.04
CA LEU A 98 -3.65 -2.29 7.86
C LEU A 98 -2.67 -3.16 7.07
N LEU A 99 -1.44 -2.70 6.87
CA LEU A 99 -0.40 -3.44 6.14
C LEU A 99 0.01 -4.71 6.88
N GLU A 100 0.26 -4.62 8.20
CA GLU A 100 0.60 -5.78 9.03
C GLU A 100 -0.51 -6.85 8.99
N ASN A 101 -1.77 -6.44 9.05
CA ASN A 101 -2.92 -7.35 8.96
C ASN A 101 -3.04 -8.08 7.62
N ILE A 102 -2.42 -7.59 6.57
CA ILE A 102 -2.42 -8.24 5.25
C ILE A 102 -1.07 -8.87 4.88
N GLY A 103 -0.13 -8.95 5.83
CA GLY A 103 1.10 -9.73 5.71
C GLY A 103 2.37 -8.92 5.46
N PHE A 104 2.34 -7.59 5.51
CA PHE A 104 3.55 -6.79 5.44
C PHE A 104 4.30 -6.84 6.78
N THR A 105 5.62 -6.78 6.69
CA THR A 105 6.52 -6.72 7.85
C THR A 105 7.54 -5.62 7.66
N TYR A 106 8.01 -5.05 8.77
CA TYR A 106 9.15 -4.15 8.74
C TYR A 106 10.39 -4.88 8.21
N LEU A 107 11.10 -4.25 7.28
CA LEU A 107 12.25 -4.85 6.59
C LEU A 107 13.60 -4.55 7.27
N ASP A 108 13.60 -3.80 8.35
CA ASP A 108 14.80 -3.22 8.96
C ASP A 108 15.55 -2.28 7.99
N GLU A 109 14.78 -1.65 7.12
CA GLU A 109 15.23 -0.68 6.12
C GLU A 109 14.45 0.62 6.31
N VAL A 110 15.06 1.74 5.96
CA VAL A 110 14.46 3.07 6.06
C VAL A 110 14.62 3.86 4.78
N ASP A 111 13.68 4.77 4.54
CA ASP A 111 13.82 5.76 3.48
C ASP A 111 15.00 6.70 3.82
N PRO A 112 16.01 6.79 2.95
CA PRO A 112 17.14 7.69 3.16
C PRO A 112 16.74 9.18 3.16
N PHE A 113 15.56 9.50 2.64
CA PHE A 113 15.07 10.88 2.61
C PHE A 113 14.62 11.35 3.99
N ASP A 114 13.69 10.65 4.63
CA ASP A 114 13.08 11.13 5.88
C ASP A 114 13.29 10.20 7.09
N GLY A 115 13.89 9.03 6.86
CA GLY A 115 14.15 8.02 7.89
C GLY A 115 12.93 7.16 8.21
N GLY A 116 11.86 7.24 7.40
CA GLY A 116 10.65 6.44 7.55
C GLY A 116 10.90 4.95 7.31
N PRO A 117 10.17 4.05 8.00
CA PRO A 117 10.38 2.61 7.88
C PRO A 117 9.80 2.06 6.58
N HIS A 118 10.53 1.13 5.98
CA HIS A 118 10.05 0.31 4.88
C HIS A 118 9.36 -0.95 5.39
N PHE A 119 8.13 -1.16 4.93
CA PHE A 119 7.37 -2.39 5.11
C PHE A 119 7.27 -3.14 3.80
N GLY A 120 7.47 -4.45 3.82
CA GLY A 120 7.43 -5.26 2.60
C GLY A 120 6.70 -6.57 2.78
N CYS A 121 6.20 -7.07 1.64
CA CYS A 121 5.58 -8.38 1.54
C CYS A 121 5.89 -8.99 0.16
N LYS A 122 6.01 -10.32 0.08
CA LYS A 122 5.99 -10.98 -1.24
C LYS A 122 4.61 -10.79 -1.85
N THR A 123 4.54 -10.38 -3.10
CA THR A 123 3.28 -10.03 -3.78
C THR A 123 2.22 -11.12 -3.65
N LYS A 124 2.60 -12.38 -3.87
CA LYS A 124 1.71 -13.55 -3.73
C LYS A 124 1.28 -13.89 -2.30
N ASP A 125 1.99 -13.37 -1.29
CA ASP A 125 1.70 -13.62 0.12
C ASP A 125 0.83 -12.52 0.74
N ILE A 126 0.59 -11.43 0.04
CA ILE A 126 -0.35 -10.38 0.47
C ILE A 126 -1.74 -11.00 0.60
N LEU A 127 -2.33 -10.90 1.79
CA LEU A 127 -3.50 -11.68 2.16
C LEU A 127 -4.69 -11.58 1.18
N PRO A 128 -5.09 -10.39 0.67
CA PRO A 128 -6.12 -10.29 -0.36
C PRO A 128 -5.77 -11.00 -1.67
N ILE A 129 -4.49 -11.08 -2.04
CA ILE A 129 -4.02 -11.81 -3.22
C ILE A 129 -4.00 -13.30 -2.95
N LYS A 130 -3.38 -13.70 -1.82
CA LYS A 130 -3.21 -15.10 -1.43
C LYS A 130 -4.52 -15.85 -1.23
N LYS A 131 -5.53 -15.18 -0.66
CA LYS A 131 -6.87 -15.74 -0.41
C LYS A 131 -7.85 -15.46 -1.52
N GLY A 132 -7.51 -14.52 -2.40
CA GLY A 132 -8.36 -14.13 -3.50
C GLY A 132 -8.45 -15.24 -4.55
N LYS A 133 -9.58 -15.31 -5.21
CA LYS A 133 -9.83 -16.23 -6.32
C LYS A 133 -10.83 -15.62 -7.29
N PHE A 134 -10.86 -16.17 -8.51
CA PHE A 134 -11.91 -15.85 -9.47
C PHE A 134 -13.18 -16.63 -9.14
N ALA A 135 -14.32 -15.98 -9.31
CA ALA A 135 -15.64 -16.58 -9.19
C ALA A 135 -16.50 -16.07 -10.33
N ARG A 136 -17.37 -16.98 -10.87
CA ARG A 136 -18.31 -16.64 -11.92
C ARG A 136 -19.58 -16.04 -11.31
N VAL A 137 -20.01 -14.91 -11.82
CA VAL A 137 -21.27 -14.28 -11.42
C VAL A 137 -22.42 -15.09 -11.97
N THR A 138 -23.32 -15.57 -11.09
CA THR A 138 -24.46 -16.40 -11.48
C THR A 138 -25.71 -16.00 -10.69
N GLU A 139 -26.89 -16.49 -11.13
CA GLU A 139 -28.14 -16.32 -10.43
C GLU A 139 -28.51 -17.62 -9.72
N PHE A 140 -28.63 -17.57 -8.40
CA PHE A 140 -29.13 -18.68 -7.60
C PHE A 140 -30.65 -18.58 -7.44
N LYS A 141 -31.35 -19.71 -7.36
CA LYS A 141 -32.80 -19.75 -7.19
C LYS A 141 -33.26 -19.03 -5.92
N ASP A 142 -32.52 -19.19 -4.80
CA ASP A 142 -32.82 -18.58 -3.49
C ASP A 142 -31.50 -18.07 -2.88
N PRO A 143 -30.98 -16.89 -3.32
CA PRO A 143 -29.70 -16.40 -2.86
C PRO A 143 -29.78 -15.83 -1.42
N LYS A 144 -28.79 -16.17 -0.60
CA LYS A 144 -28.66 -15.67 0.77
C LYS A 144 -27.50 -14.67 0.85
N PHE A 145 -27.76 -13.39 0.66
CA PHE A 145 -26.77 -12.32 0.68
C PHE A 145 -26.28 -11.97 2.11
N GLN A 146 -25.74 -12.97 2.81
CA GLN A 146 -25.29 -12.84 4.20
C GLN A 146 -23.77 -12.58 4.33
N GLU A 147 -23.00 -13.00 3.34
CA GLU A 147 -21.58 -12.76 3.30
C GLU A 147 -21.25 -11.37 2.73
N ARG A 148 -20.17 -10.78 3.17
CA ARG A 148 -19.63 -9.55 2.59
C ARG A 148 -18.24 -9.81 2.06
N LYS A 149 -18.04 -9.57 0.78
CA LYS A 149 -16.75 -9.77 0.10
C LYS A 149 -16.32 -8.53 -0.64
N PHE A 150 -15.02 -8.36 -0.72
CA PHE A 150 -14.44 -7.36 -1.59
C PHE A 150 -14.38 -7.96 -2.99
N VAL A 151 -15.09 -7.37 -3.92
CA VAL A 151 -15.22 -7.87 -5.30
C VAL A 151 -14.56 -6.87 -6.24
N GLY A 152 -13.69 -7.37 -7.12
CA GLY A 152 -13.05 -6.60 -8.18
C GLY A 152 -13.35 -7.16 -9.56
N THR A 153 -13.52 -6.27 -10.53
CA THR A 153 -13.78 -6.62 -11.94
C THR A 153 -12.51 -6.74 -12.74
N ALA A 154 -12.40 -7.74 -13.61
CA ALA A 154 -11.25 -7.95 -14.50
C ALA A 154 -11.41 -7.26 -15.87
N GLY A 155 -12.50 -6.53 -16.10
CA GLY A 155 -12.81 -5.89 -17.38
C GLY A 155 -11.93 -4.67 -17.71
N ASN A 156 -12.20 -4.04 -18.85
CA ASN A 156 -11.45 -2.86 -19.34
C ASN A 156 -11.43 -1.68 -18.37
N LYS A 157 -12.38 -1.62 -17.44
CA LYS A 157 -12.42 -0.62 -16.35
C LYS A 157 -12.47 -1.36 -15.04
N PHE A 158 -11.36 -1.31 -14.30
CA PHE A 158 -11.32 -1.86 -12.95
C PHE A 158 -12.29 -1.13 -12.03
N ARG A 159 -13.15 -1.89 -11.40
CA ARG A 159 -14.04 -1.46 -10.32
C ARG A 159 -13.91 -2.41 -9.15
N ALA A 160 -13.96 -1.89 -7.95
CA ALA A 160 -13.91 -2.73 -6.76
C ALA A 160 -14.74 -2.14 -5.63
N MET A 161 -15.52 -2.99 -4.97
CA MET A 161 -16.33 -2.60 -3.83
C MET A 161 -16.63 -3.80 -2.92
N VAL A 162 -17.04 -3.51 -1.69
CA VAL A 162 -17.55 -4.53 -0.78
C VAL A 162 -19.02 -4.76 -1.09
N VAL A 163 -19.37 -5.99 -1.43
CA VAL A 163 -20.76 -6.38 -1.75
C VAL A 163 -21.29 -7.42 -0.77
N ALA A 164 -22.57 -7.38 -0.50
CA ALA A 164 -23.29 -8.51 0.10
C ALA A 164 -23.50 -9.56 -1.00
N CYS A 165 -23.17 -10.81 -0.74
CA CYS A 165 -23.21 -11.88 -1.73
C CYS A 165 -23.60 -13.23 -1.14
N ASP A 166 -23.90 -14.18 -2.02
CA ASP A 166 -23.97 -15.61 -1.72
C ASP A 166 -22.94 -16.31 -2.58
N GLN A 167 -21.91 -16.88 -1.96
CA GLN A 167 -20.84 -17.62 -2.65
C GLN A 167 -21.04 -19.11 -2.48
N ARG A 168 -21.00 -19.86 -3.59
CA ARG A 168 -21.06 -21.32 -3.59
C ARG A 168 -19.94 -21.85 -4.49
N GLN A 169 -18.91 -22.44 -3.90
CA GLN A 169 -17.71 -22.90 -4.60
C GLN A 169 -17.06 -21.76 -5.42
N ASP A 170 -17.04 -21.87 -6.74
CA ASP A 170 -16.46 -20.90 -7.67
C ASP A 170 -17.53 -20.02 -8.37
N GLU A 171 -18.73 -20.01 -7.83
CA GLU A 171 -19.83 -19.16 -8.28
C GLU A 171 -20.23 -18.18 -7.19
N ILE A 172 -20.70 -17.01 -7.61
CA ILE A 172 -21.14 -15.94 -6.71
C ILE A 172 -22.41 -15.27 -7.24
N ALA A 173 -23.44 -15.20 -6.38
CA ALA A 173 -24.60 -14.36 -6.63
C ALA A 173 -24.42 -13.00 -5.97
N ILE A 174 -24.60 -11.94 -6.75
CA ILE A 174 -24.49 -10.55 -6.34
C ILE A 174 -25.83 -9.84 -6.67
N PRO A 175 -26.39 -9.04 -5.72
CA PRO A 175 -27.62 -8.30 -5.98
C PRO A 175 -27.51 -7.41 -7.22
N GLN A 176 -28.60 -7.33 -8.03
CA GLN A 176 -28.61 -6.57 -9.29
C GLN A 176 -28.06 -5.15 -9.12
N LYS A 177 -28.50 -4.41 -8.12
CA LYS A 177 -28.03 -3.05 -7.85
C LYS A 177 -26.49 -2.96 -7.71
N MET A 178 -25.85 -3.98 -7.14
CA MET A 178 -24.39 -4.02 -6.98
C MET A 178 -23.71 -4.42 -8.30
N ARG A 179 -24.34 -5.32 -9.07
CA ARG A 179 -23.86 -5.66 -10.42
C ARG A 179 -23.87 -4.44 -11.34
N ASP A 180 -24.93 -3.64 -11.30
CA ASP A 180 -25.03 -2.40 -12.07
C ASP A 180 -23.91 -1.40 -11.71
N LEU A 181 -23.60 -1.25 -10.42
CA LEU A 181 -22.52 -0.37 -9.96
C LEU A 181 -21.12 -0.88 -10.37
N LEU A 182 -20.93 -2.19 -10.41
CA LEU A 182 -19.70 -2.83 -10.87
C LEU A 182 -19.61 -2.90 -12.41
N GLU A 183 -20.71 -2.64 -13.12
CA GLU A 183 -20.84 -2.81 -14.58
C GLU A 183 -20.51 -4.26 -15.00
N ILE A 184 -21.12 -5.24 -14.30
CA ILE A 184 -20.94 -6.68 -14.57
C ILE A 184 -22.28 -7.37 -14.80
N ASP A 185 -22.25 -8.35 -15.70
CA ASP A 185 -23.38 -9.22 -16.02
C ASP A 185 -23.17 -10.64 -15.45
N THR A 186 -24.20 -11.46 -15.55
CA THR A 186 -24.09 -12.91 -15.33
C THR A 186 -23.09 -13.54 -16.28
N ASP A 187 -22.49 -14.65 -15.87
CA ASP A 187 -21.43 -15.39 -16.57
C ASP A 187 -20.05 -14.68 -16.68
N GLN A 188 -19.93 -13.45 -16.19
CA GLN A 188 -18.63 -12.79 -16.08
C GLN A 188 -17.87 -13.25 -14.84
N GLU A 189 -16.55 -13.20 -14.90
CA GLU A 189 -15.67 -13.50 -13.78
C GLU A 189 -15.36 -12.24 -12.98
N VAL A 190 -15.35 -12.39 -11.67
CA VAL A 190 -14.92 -11.39 -10.70
C VAL A 190 -13.87 -11.98 -9.77
N PHE A 191 -12.98 -11.15 -9.25
CA PHE A 191 -12.02 -11.52 -8.22
C PHE A 191 -12.60 -11.22 -6.83
N ILE A 192 -12.53 -12.20 -5.91
CA ILE A 192 -13.14 -12.12 -4.57
C ILE A 192 -12.17 -12.49 -3.48
#